data_03f184291e6806488d71331aae378a94
#
_entry.id   03f184291e6806488d71331aae378a94
#
_cell.length_a   1.000
_cell.length_b   1.000
_cell.length_c   1.000
_cell.angle_alpha   90.00
_cell.angle_beta   90.00
_cell.angle_gamma   90.00
#
_symmetry.space_group_name_H-M   'P 1'
#
loop_
_entity.id
_entity.type
_entity.pdbx_description
1 polymer ?
#
loop_
_entity_poly.entity_id
_entity_poly.type
_entity_poly.pdbx_seq_one_letter_code
_entity_poly.pdbx_strand_id
1 'polypeptide(L)'
;MLIQNVYAKQNDSSRKRLWLLKKVLPLIIVSIFLSASARADVVTYWNEVAANSIVKAGKSPGIHFAMVHTAIYDAVNSIDRRYTVFAVQPSGKTRKASQEAAAASAAYNILLALFPEQKATLDAAYATSLAAIPDSEAKARGIAIGEEVAAGIMELRANDGRNNAVQYIVGSGPGVYQLTPPAFNPPATPWLAQVKPFTLLDPSQFRAEGPPALTSEQYAADFNEVKRLGSANSTERTAEQTETGRFHTESPVTFVSRNFRQFAIEQELSVADNARLFAILMVTWADASIAGWDSKYHFNSWRPVTAIRAADTDDNPATEADANWTPLAVTPPHPEYPAAHGFVTGALAESLRRFFGTKNITITFTSTVTGTARTYTNTDDLIKEVIEARIYGGMHFRTAVVHGSELGRRVSKWIAKHYFTPVE
;
A
#
# COMPACT_ATOMS: atom_id res chain seq x y z
N MET A 1 27.75 -8.59 89.97
CA MET A 1 28.79 -7.73 90.50
C MET A 1 28.49 -6.38 90.01
N LEU A 2 27.77 -5.64 90.85
CA LEU A 2 28.23 -4.48 91.59
C LEU A 2 28.48 -3.27 90.60
N ILE A 3 27.93 -2.14 90.69
CA ILE A 3 27.35 -1.28 91.74
C ILE A 3 27.30 0.08 91.04
N GLN A 4 26.17 0.69 91.03
CA GLN A 4 25.75 1.97 91.68
C GLN A 4 26.35 3.25 91.11
N ASN A 5 25.48 4.14 90.73
CA ASN A 5 24.86 5.25 91.52
C ASN A 5 25.67 6.54 91.22
N VAL A 6 25.20 7.77 91.21
CA VAL A 6 24.10 8.43 91.86
C VAL A 6 24.07 9.91 91.41
N TYR A 7 22.92 10.54 91.27
CA TYR A 7 22.52 11.94 91.52
C TYR A 7 23.37 13.09 90.94
N ALA A 8 22.85 14.26 90.64
CA ALA A 8 21.61 14.93 90.90
C ALA A 8 21.59 16.31 90.19
N LYS A 9 20.35 16.80 89.94
CA LYS A 9 19.88 18.19 90.12
C LYS A 9 20.62 19.34 89.43
N GLN A 10 19.99 20.23 88.77
CA GLN A 10 18.90 21.12 88.95
C GLN A 10 19.04 22.34 88.06
N ASN A 11 17.93 22.83 87.50
CA ASN A 11 17.51 24.21 87.26
C ASN A 11 18.37 25.09 86.34
N ASP A 12 17.90 25.87 85.46
CA ASP A 12 16.66 26.65 85.36
C ASP A 12 16.67 27.43 84.04
N SER A 13 15.52 27.88 83.68
CA SER A 13 15.17 29.08 82.94
C SER A 13 15.46 29.21 81.43
N SER A 14 14.38 29.14 80.73
CA SER A 14 13.96 30.16 79.77
C SER A 14 14.88 30.57 78.62
N ARG A 15 14.57 30.09 77.46
CA ARG A 15 14.38 30.98 76.30
C ARG A 15 13.65 30.22 75.15
N LYS A 16 12.46 30.65 74.89
CA LYS A 16 11.68 30.31 73.69
C LYS A 16 12.48 30.62 72.45
N ARG A 17 12.74 29.63 71.65
CA ARG A 17 13.01 29.82 70.20
C ARG A 17 12.06 28.95 69.38
N LEU A 18 11.11 29.63 68.77
CA LEU A 18 10.25 29.11 67.70
C LEU A 18 11.15 28.59 66.56
N TRP A 19 11.17 27.27 66.37
CA TRP A 19 11.66 26.71 65.13
C TRP A 19 10.46 26.38 64.24
N LEU A 20 10.22 27.27 63.24
CA LEU A 20 9.33 27.04 62.11
C LEU A 20 9.87 25.86 61.33
N LEU A 21 9.24 24.71 61.50
CA LEU A 21 9.38 23.57 60.57
C LEU A 21 8.70 23.97 59.24
N LYS A 22 9.47 24.46 58.28
CA LYS A 22 9.05 24.55 56.89
C LYS A 22 8.89 23.14 56.38
N LYS A 23 7.65 22.62 56.31
CA LYS A 23 7.28 21.44 55.53
C LYS A 23 7.48 21.82 54.08
N VAL A 24 8.60 21.42 53.46
CA VAL A 24 8.78 21.39 52.01
C VAL A 24 7.95 20.21 51.51
N LEU A 25 6.77 20.48 50.99
CA LEU A 25 5.98 19.50 50.23
C LEU A 25 6.63 19.35 48.85
N PRO A 26 7.12 18.18 48.46
CA PRO A 26 7.58 18.01 47.08
C PRO A 26 6.33 18.12 46.15
N LEU A 27 6.35 19.17 45.34
CA LEU A 27 5.39 19.32 44.24
C LEU A 27 5.76 18.26 43.20
N ILE A 28 5.08 17.12 43.27
CA ILE A 28 5.15 16.12 42.18
C ILE A 28 4.39 16.73 41.01
N ILE A 29 5.12 17.34 40.07
CA ILE A 29 4.59 17.69 38.76
C ILE A 29 4.39 16.36 38.03
N VAL A 30 3.19 15.81 38.13
CA VAL A 30 2.73 14.75 37.23
C VAL A 30 2.55 15.40 35.86
N SER A 31 3.58 15.35 35.04
CA SER A 31 3.48 15.66 33.63
C SER A 31 2.57 14.58 33.00
N ILE A 32 1.27 14.87 32.93
CA ILE A 32 0.35 14.11 32.11
C ILE A 32 0.78 14.37 30.66
N PHE A 33 1.64 13.50 30.13
CA PHE A 33 1.76 13.37 28.69
C PHE A 33 0.39 12.87 28.19
N LEU A 34 -0.47 13.81 27.83
CA LEU A 34 -1.56 13.52 26.92
C LEU A 34 -0.89 13.06 25.62
N SER A 35 -0.73 11.76 25.49
CA SER A 35 -0.49 11.16 24.18
C SER A 35 -1.70 11.53 23.34
N ALA A 36 -1.59 12.62 22.57
CA ALA A 36 -2.55 12.89 21.51
C ALA A 36 -2.51 11.64 20.64
N SER A 37 -3.54 10.83 20.70
CA SER A 37 -3.67 9.71 19.78
C SER A 37 -3.55 10.29 18.38
N ALA A 38 -2.57 9.84 17.60
CA ALA A 38 -2.38 10.28 16.22
C ALA A 38 -3.72 10.13 15.52
N ARG A 39 -4.29 11.23 15.07
CA ARG A 39 -5.65 11.27 14.54
C ARG A 39 -5.59 11.20 13.02
N ALA A 40 -6.44 10.36 12.42
CA ALA A 40 -6.61 10.33 10.97
C ALA A 40 -6.92 11.75 10.46
N ASP A 41 -6.17 12.18 9.43
CA ASP A 41 -6.42 13.43 8.73
C ASP A 41 -7.41 13.24 7.56
N VAL A 42 -7.73 14.30 6.86
CA VAL A 42 -8.66 14.27 5.73
C VAL A 42 -8.19 13.35 4.59
N VAL A 43 -6.87 13.24 4.35
CA VAL A 43 -6.31 12.41 3.27
C VAL A 43 -6.46 10.94 3.60
N THR A 44 -6.09 10.55 4.82
CA THR A 44 -6.25 9.17 5.31
C THR A 44 -7.72 8.77 5.42
N TYR A 45 -8.59 9.66 5.87
CA TYR A 45 -10.04 9.43 5.87
C TYR A 45 -10.59 9.16 4.46
N TRP A 46 -10.26 10.01 3.47
CA TRP A 46 -10.73 9.82 2.09
C TRP A 46 -10.08 8.64 1.39
N ASN A 47 -8.88 8.21 1.80
CA ASN A 47 -8.34 6.93 1.36
C ASN A 47 -9.20 5.75 1.82
N GLU A 48 -9.75 5.79 3.05
CA GLU A 48 -10.67 4.76 3.55
C GLU A 48 -12.00 4.75 2.77
N VAL A 49 -12.59 5.93 2.57
CA VAL A 49 -13.81 6.08 1.76
C VAL A 49 -13.60 5.54 0.34
N ALA A 50 -12.45 5.86 -0.28
CA ALA A 50 -12.08 5.35 -1.58
C ALA A 50 -11.93 3.82 -1.59
N ALA A 51 -11.25 3.24 -0.59
CA ALA A 51 -11.10 1.78 -0.47
C ALA A 51 -12.46 1.07 -0.40
N ASN A 52 -13.35 1.56 0.46
CA ASN A 52 -14.68 1.01 0.62
C ASN A 52 -15.51 1.13 -0.67
N SER A 53 -15.40 2.25 -1.38
CA SER A 53 -16.10 2.48 -2.64
C SER A 53 -15.60 1.57 -3.76
N ILE A 54 -14.28 1.40 -3.88
CA ILE A 54 -13.63 0.52 -4.86
C ILE A 54 -14.01 -0.95 -4.62
N VAL A 55 -13.97 -1.40 -3.35
CA VAL A 55 -14.38 -2.76 -2.96
C VAL A 55 -15.83 -3.01 -3.32
N LYS A 56 -16.74 -2.08 -2.94
CA LYS A 56 -18.17 -2.21 -3.21
C LYS A 56 -18.47 -2.24 -4.71
N ALA A 57 -17.71 -1.50 -5.52
CA ALA A 57 -17.86 -1.48 -6.97
C ALA A 57 -17.14 -2.64 -7.69
N GLY A 58 -16.33 -3.46 -7.00
CA GLY A 58 -15.55 -4.55 -7.59
C GLY A 58 -14.52 -4.08 -8.64
N LYS A 59 -13.94 -2.89 -8.45
CA LYS A 59 -13.04 -2.27 -9.43
C LYS A 59 -11.55 -2.48 -9.10
N SER A 60 -10.69 -2.30 -10.12
CA SER A 60 -9.24 -2.37 -9.96
C SER A 60 -8.72 -1.26 -9.02
N PRO A 61 -7.95 -1.57 -7.96
CA PRO A 61 -7.57 -0.58 -6.98
C PRO A 61 -6.62 0.50 -7.52
N GLY A 62 -5.53 0.13 -8.18
CA GLY A 62 -4.46 1.05 -8.56
C GLY A 62 -4.96 2.28 -9.32
N ILE A 63 -5.74 2.08 -10.40
CA ILE A 63 -6.25 3.17 -11.24
C ILE A 63 -7.16 4.12 -10.47
N HIS A 64 -8.12 3.57 -9.70
CA HIS A 64 -9.11 4.38 -9.01
C HIS A 64 -8.50 5.15 -7.83
N PHE A 65 -7.63 4.52 -7.05
CA PHE A 65 -6.88 5.22 -6.01
C PHE A 65 -5.98 6.33 -6.58
N ALA A 66 -5.29 6.08 -7.70
CA ALA A 66 -4.45 7.08 -8.32
C ALA A 66 -5.26 8.31 -8.77
N MET A 67 -6.45 8.13 -9.33
CA MET A 67 -7.33 9.25 -9.68
C MET A 67 -7.75 10.07 -8.46
N VAL A 68 -8.14 9.42 -7.38
CA VAL A 68 -8.53 10.10 -6.12
C VAL A 68 -7.35 10.87 -5.53
N HIS A 69 -6.19 10.21 -5.40
CA HIS A 69 -5.05 10.80 -4.69
C HIS A 69 -4.28 11.83 -5.52
N THR A 70 -4.30 11.76 -6.85
CA THR A 70 -3.78 12.84 -7.70
C THR A 70 -4.66 14.10 -7.61
N ALA A 71 -5.99 13.94 -7.55
CA ALA A 71 -6.89 15.07 -7.35
C ALA A 71 -6.71 15.71 -5.96
N ILE A 72 -6.60 14.89 -4.88
CA ILE A 72 -6.29 15.40 -3.54
C ILE A 72 -4.96 16.17 -3.55
N TYR A 73 -3.92 15.58 -4.16
CA TYR A 73 -2.59 16.17 -4.20
C TYR A 73 -2.58 17.51 -4.93
N ASP A 74 -3.09 17.58 -6.15
CA ASP A 74 -3.08 18.83 -6.93
C ASP A 74 -3.91 19.92 -6.24
N ALA A 75 -5.06 19.58 -5.65
CA ALA A 75 -5.88 20.51 -4.89
C ALA A 75 -5.13 21.09 -3.67
N VAL A 76 -4.51 20.23 -2.86
CA VAL A 76 -3.75 20.64 -1.67
C VAL A 76 -2.47 21.37 -2.04
N ASN A 77 -1.67 20.83 -3.00
CA ASN A 77 -0.41 21.41 -3.42
C ASN A 77 -0.60 22.79 -4.09
N SER A 78 -1.74 23.04 -4.76
CA SER A 78 -2.05 24.36 -5.33
C SER A 78 -2.10 25.47 -4.28
N ILE A 79 -2.40 25.12 -3.03
CA ILE A 79 -2.48 26.04 -1.89
C ILE A 79 -1.09 26.24 -1.28
N ASP A 80 -0.37 25.16 -1.04
CA ASP A 80 0.93 25.12 -0.37
C ASP A 80 2.11 25.39 -1.32
N ARG A 81 2.03 24.94 -2.57
CA ARG A 81 2.96 25.18 -3.69
C ARG A 81 4.42 24.79 -3.40
N ARG A 82 4.61 23.72 -2.65
CA ARG A 82 5.97 23.20 -2.33
C ARG A 82 6.53 22.29 -3.42
N TYR A 83 5.67 21.71 -4.22
CA TYR A 83 6.05 20.70 -5.22
C TYR A 83 5.43 20.99 -6.58
N THR A 84 5.98 20.36 -7.62
CA THR A 84 5.44 20.44 -8.99
C THR A 84 4.02 19.91 -9.03
N VAL A 85 3.15 20.56 -9.81
CA VAL A 85 1.79 20.08 -10.08
C VAL A 85 1.87 18.74 -10.81
N PHE A 86 1.00 17.80 -10.44
CA PHE A 86 0.94 16.53 -11.15
C PHE A 86 0.28 16.68 -12.52
N ALA A 87 -0.92 17.25 -12.57
CA ALA A 87 -1.68 17.35 -13.80
C ALA A 87 -2.57 18.61 -13.90
N VAL A 88 -3.20 19.05 -12.82
CA VAL A 88 -4.20 20.13 -12.85
C VAL A 88 -3.82 21.26 -11.90
N GLN A 89 -3.55 22.43 -12.49
CA GLN A 89 -3.35 23.67 -11.73
C GLN A 89 -4.65 24.50 -11.76
N PRO A 90 -5.31 24.72 -10.61
CA PRO A 90 -6.49 25.56 -10.55
C PRO A 90 -6.25 27.00 -11.01
N SER A 91 -7.24 27.57 -11.69
CA SER A 91 -7.17 28.91 -12.29
C SER A 91 -7.29 30.07 -11.29
N GLY A 92 -7.89 29.80 -10.13
CA GLY A 92 -8.24 30.83 -9.14
C GLY A 92 -7.13 31.19 -8.14
N LYS A 93 -7.46 32.09 -7.19
CA LYS A 93 -6.59 32.43 -6.04
C LYS A 93 -6.62 31.30 -5.02
N THR A 94 -5.56 30.50 -4.95
CA THR A 94 -5.49 29.33 -4.04
C THR A 94 -4.94 29.68 -2.66
N ARG A 95 -4.13 30.74 -2.50
CA ARG A 95 -3.54 31.11 -1.20
C ARG A 95 -4.62 31.34 -0.14
N LYS A 96 -4.36 30.83 1.06
CA LYS A 96 -5.26 30.90 2.23
C LYS A 96 -6.58 30.11 2.07
N ALA A 97 -6.71 29.23 1.08
CA ALA A 97 -7.79 28.27 1.04
C ALA A 97 -7.55 27.14 2.08
N SER A 98 -8.63 26.48 2.54
CA SER A 98 -8.50 25.31 3.42
C SER A 98 -8.02 24.11 2.61
N GLN A 99 -6.89 23.53 3.03
CA GLN A 99 -6.34 22.29 2.45
C GLN A 99 -7.29 21.12 2.70
N GLU A 100 -7.90 21.04 3.87
CA GLU A 100 -8.83 20.00 4.24
C GLU A 100 -10.10 20.04 3.39
N ALA A 101 -10.65 21.24 3.14
CA ALA A 101 -11.82 21.39 2.28
C ALA A 101 -11.49 21.06 0.81
N ALA A 102 -10.30 21.43 0.34
CA ALA A 102 -9.84 21.13 -1.01
C ALA A 102 -9.64 19.61 -1.19
N ALA A 103 -9.00 18.96 -0.25
CA ALA A 103 -8.81 17.50 -0.26
C ALA A 103 -10.15 16.74 -0.24
N ALA A 104 -11.07 17.13 0.67
CA ALA A 104 -12.37 16.50 0.78
C ALA A 104 -13.21 16.68 -0.49
N SER A 105 -13.23 17.90 -1.05
CA SER A 105 -13.97 18.20 -2.28
C SER A 105 -13.40 17.47 -3.49
N ALA A 106 -12.08 17.43 -3.65
CA ALA A 106 -11.43 16.72 -4.74
C ALA A 106 -11.75 15.21 -4.68
N ALA A 107 -11.59 14.58 -3.52
CA ALA A 107 -11.88 13.16 -3.34
C ALA A 107 -13.36 12.83 -3.58
N TYR A 108 -14.27 13.61 -3.00
CA TYR A 108 -15.71 13.41 -3.15
C TYR A 108 -16.12 13.47 -4.63
N ASN A 109 -15.70 14.50 -5.36
CA ASN A 109 -16.11 14.69 -6.76
C ASN A 109 -15.55 13.59 -7.67
N ILE A 110 -14.31 13.13 -7.47
CA ILE A 110 -13.77 11.97 -8.17
C ILE A 110 -14.58 10.70 -7.89
N LEU A 111 -14.83 10.41 -6.61
CA LEU A 111 -15.56 9.19 -6.22
C LEU A 111 -17.00 9.21 -6.69
N LEU A 112 -17.67 10.36 -6.63
CA LEU A 112 -19.03 10.51 -7.14
C LEU A 112 -19.11 10.30 -8.65
N ALA A 113 -18.13 10.82 -9.39
CA ALA A 113 -18.08 10.63 -10.85
C ALA A 113 -17.76 9.17 -11.23
N LEU A 114 -16.93 8.48 -10.45
CA LEU A 114 -16.59 7.06 -10.67
C LEU A 114 -17.68 6.09 -10.22
N PHE A 115 -18.42 6.42 -9.16
CA PHE A 115 -19.37 5.54 -8.48
C PHE A 115 -20.69 6.26 -8.14
N PRO A 116 -21.43 6.78 -9.14
CA PRO A 116 -22.64 7.57 -8.90
C PRO A 116 -23.73 6.81 -8.12
N GLU A 117 -23.74 5.48 -8.21
CA GLU A 117 -24.64 4.61 -7.46
C GLU A 117 -24.37 4.62 -5.94
N GLN A 118 -23.23 5.12 -5.52
CA GLN A 118 -22.84 5.26 -4.11
C GLN A 118 -23.09 6.67 -3.53
N LYS A 119 -23.80 7.53 -4.30
CA LYS A 119 -24.02 8.96 -3.96
C LYS A 119 -24.41 9.20 -2.50
N ALA A 120 -25.39 8.48 -1.98
CA ALA A 120 -25.86 8.70 -0.60
C ALA A 120 -24.75 8.47 0.46
N THR A 121 -23.91 7.44 0.27
CA THR A 121 -22.78 7.15 1.17
C THR A 121 -21.69 8.21 1.04
N LEU A 122 -21.40 8.64 -0.20
CA LEU A 122 -20.40 9.66 -0.48
C LEU A 122 -20.83 11.04 0.03
N ASP A 123 -22.11 11.42 -0.12
CA ASP A 123 -22.67 12.66 0.41
C ASP A 123 -22.52 12.72 1.95
N ALA A 124 -22.81 11.61 2.65
CA ALA A 124 -22.67 11.54 4.09
C ALA A 124 -21.20 11.69 4.54
N ALA A 125 -20.26 11.04 3.83
CA ALA A 125 -18.84 11.20 4.11
C ALA A 125 -18.35 12.61 3.85
N TYR A 126 -18.82 13.25 2.79
CA TYR A 126 -18.49 14.63 2.45
C TYR A 126 -19.04 15.63 3.47
N ALA A 127 -20.30 15.49 3.85
CA ALA A 127 -20.92 16.31 4.90
C ALA A 127 -20.15 16.19 6.22
N THR A 128 -19.75 14.98 6.61
CA THR A 128 -18.93 14.73 7.81
C THR A 128 -17.59 15.46 7.73
N SER A 129 -16.88 15.37 6.60
CA SER A 129 -15.59 16.06 6.40
C SER A 129 -15.75 17.57 6.48
N LEU A 130 -16.78 18.14 5.85
CA LEU A 130 -16.99 19.59 5.83
C LEU A 130 -17.49 20.14 7.16
N ALA A 131 -18.26 19.38 7.94
CA ALA A 131 -18.71 19.78 9.26
C ALA A 131 -17.56 19.97 10.27
N ALA A 132 -16.44 19.29 10.08
CA ALA A 132 -15.24 19.45 10.90
C ALA A 132 -14.45 20.74 10.60
N ILE A 133 -14.78 21.47 9.53
CA ILE A 133 -14.08 22.67 9.07
C ILE A 133 -14.99 23.89 9.32
N PRO A 134 -14.54 24.89 10.10
CA PRO A 134 -15.33 26.09 10.36
C PRO A 134 -15.74 26.82 9.06
N ASP A 135 -16.96 27.30 9.01
CA ASP A 135 -17.45 28.07 7.87
C ASP A 135 -16.65 29.36 7.70
N SER A 136 -16.11 29.54 6.52
CA SER A 136 -15.21 30.65 6.17
C SER A 136 -15.04 30.77 4.67
N GLU A 137 -14.53 31.91 4.23
CA GLU A 137 -14.11 32.11 2.84
C GLU A 137 -12.98 31.10 2.43
N ALA A 138 -12.12 30.75 3.37
CA ALA A 138 -11.08 29.74 3.16
C ALA A 138 -11.67 28.37 2.83
N LYS A 139 -12.71 27.95 3.55
CA LYS A 139 -13.45 26.71 3.28
C LYS A 139 -14.11 26.75 1.91
N ALA A 140 -14.82 27.84 1.58
CA ALA A 140 -15.49 27.97 0.30
C ALA A 140 -14.49 27.93 -0.89
N ARG A 141 -13.33 28.59 -0.74
CA ARG A 141 -12.26 28.51 -1.74
C ARG A 141 -11.68 27.12 -1.85
N GLY A 142 -11.46 26.43 -0.74
CA GLY A 142 -10.97 25.04 -0.75
C GLY A 142 -11.93 24.13 -1.52
N ILE A 143 -13.23 24.22 -1.28
CA ILE A 143 -14.25 23.45 -2.00
C ILE A 143 -14.15 23.72 -3.52
N ALA A 144 -14.13 24.97 -3.95
CA ALA A 144 -14.04 25.31 -5.38
C ALA A 144 -12.77 24.78 -6.04
N ILE A 145 -11.63 24.84 -5.35
CA ILE A 145 -10.36 24.26 -5.83
C ILE A 145 -10.51 22.75 -6.03
N GLY A 146 -11.08 22.04 -5.07
CA GLY A 146 -11.27 20.59 -5.16
C GLY A 146 -12.19 20.19 -6.32
N GLU A 147 -13.27 20.95 -6.55
CA GLU A 147 -14.19 20.75 -7.68
C GLU A 147 -13.47 20.92 -9.02
N GLU A 148 -12.71 22.02 -9.20
CA GLU A 148 -11.99 22.31 -10.44
C GLU A 148 -10.94 21.24 -10.74
N VAL A 149 -10.15 20.85 -9.74
CA VAL A 149 -9.12 19.82 -9.90
C VAL A 149 -9.74 18.47 -10.22
N ALA A 150 -10.80 18.09 -9.54
CA ALA A 150 -11.48 16.82 -9.80
C ALA A 150 -12.02 16.76 -11.23
N ALA A 151 -12.65 17.84 -11.72
CA ALA A 151 -13.12 17.93 -13.09
C ALA A 151 -11.98 17.76 -14.11
N GLY A 152 -10.85 18.41 -13.90
CA GLY A 152 -9.68 18.29 -14.78
C GLY A 152 -9.07 16.89 -14.79
N ILE A 153 -8.95 16.22 -13.63
CA ILE A 153 -8.48 14.82 -13.55
C ILE A 153 -9.45 13.87 -14.28
N MET A 154 -10.76 14.05 -14.10
CA MET A 154 -11.77 13.24 -14.78
C MET A 154 -11.71 13.41 -16.30
N GLU A 155 -11.51 14.64 -16.79
CA GLU A 155 -11.33 14.94 -18.22
C GLU A 155 -10.08 14.26 -18.78
N LEU A 156 -8.92 14.42 -18.12
CA LEU A 156 -7.66 13.79 -18.52
C LEU A 156 -7.73 12.26 -18.59
N ARG A 157 -8.57 11.67 -17.77
CA ARG A 157 -8.75 10.22 -17.66
C ARG A 157 -10.03 9.72 -18.33
N ALA A 158 -10.77 10.54 -19.08
CA ALA A 158 -12.04 10.16 -19.68
C ALA A 158 -11.91 8.95 -20.63
N ASN A 159 -10.85 8.93 -21.44
CA ASN A 159 -10.58 7.92 -22.46
C ASN A 159 -9.26 7.19 -22.19
N ASP A 160 -9.02 6.78 -20.96
CA ASP A 160 -7.77 6.15 -20.56
C ASP A 160 -7.72 4.63 -20.75
N GLY A 161 -8.78 4.03 -21.25
CA GLY A 161 -8.87 2.59 -21.52
C GLY A 161 -9.38 1.73 -20.33
N ARG A 162 -9.59 2.30 -19.13
CA ARG A 162 -10.05 1.54 -17.94
C ARG A 162 -11.43 0.87 -18.10
N ASN A 163 -12.20 1.32 -19.06
CA ASN A 163 -13.52 0.78 -19.37
C ASN A 163 -13.57 -0.04 -20.67
N ASN A 164 -12.41 -0.28 -21.32
CA ASN A 164 -12.35 -1.03 -22.56
C ASN A 164 -12.72 -2.49 -22.32
N ALA A 165 -13.58 -3.04 -23.19
CA ALA A 165 -13.80 -4.47 -23.25
C ALA A 165 -12.64 -5.13 -24.01
N VAL A 166 -11.80 -5.88 -23.29
CA VAL A 166 -10.70 -6.63 -23.89
C VAL A 166 -10.98 -8.11 -23.78
N GLN A 167 -11.12 -8.76 -24.93
CA GLN A 167 -11.23 -10.20 -24.99
C GLN A 167 -9.82 -10.82 -24.95
N TYR A 168 -9.64 -11.75 -24.03
CA TYR A 168 -8.42 -12.55 -23.96
C TYR A 168 -8.71 -13.98 -24.39
N ILE A 169 -7.91 -14.50 -25.32
CA ILE A 169 -8.00 -15.88 -25.79
C ILE A 169 -7.03 -16.71 -24.96
N VAL A 170 -7.55 -17.67 -24.21
CA VAL A 170 -6.74 -18.59 -23.40
C VAL A 170 -5.96 -19.49 -24.34
N GLY A 171 -4.64 -19.56 -24.10
CA GLY A 171 -3.74 -20.40 -24.88
C GLY A 171 -3.72 -21.87 -24.41
N SER A 172 -2.85 -22.65 -25.02
CA SER A 172 -2.61 -24.06 -24.68
C SER A 172 -1.14 -24.42 -24.92
N GLY A 173 -0.70 -25.54 -24.35
CA GLY A 173 0.66 -26.07 -24.47
C GLY A 173 1.60 -25.67 -23.35
N PRO A 174 2.83 -26.22 -23.37
CA PRO A 174 3.83 -25.98 -22.35
C PRO A 174 4.20 -24.50 -22.23
N GLY A 175 4.36 -24.02 -21.00
CA GLY A 175 4.73 -22.63 -20.74
C GLY A 175 3.61 -21.62 -20.86
N VAL A 176 2.46 -21.96 -21.51
CA VAL A 176 1.38 -21.04 -21.83
C VAL A 176 0.32 -21.04 -20.73
N TYR A 177 -0.15 -19.84 -20.34
CA TYR A 177 -1.20 -19.68 -19.34
C TYR A 177 -2.50 -20.38 -19.75
N GLN A 178 -3.04 -21.13 -18.81
CA GLN A 178 -4.33 -21.80 -18.87
C GLN A 178 -5.17 -21.43 -17.67
N LEU A 179 -6.50 -21.60 -17.77
CA LEU A 179 -7.38 -21.40 -16.63
C LEU A 179 -7.00 -22.35 -15.48
N THR A 180 -7.01 -21.84 -14.27
CA THR A 180 -6.52 -22.55 -13.10
C THR A 180 -7.65 -23.07 -12.22
N PRO A 181 -7.49 -24.28 -11.63
CA PRO A 181 -8.45 -24.80 -10.68
C PRO A 181 -8.48 -23.99 -9.39
N PRO A 182 -9.55 -24.12 -8.56
CA PRO A 182 -10.69 -25.02 -8.77
C PRO A 182 -11.80 -24.41 -9.64
N ALA A 183 -11.84 -23.07 -9.78
CA ALA A 183 -12.99 -22.39 -10.38
C ALA A 183 -12.85 -22.15 -11.89
N PHE A 184 -11.65 -22.28 -12.47
CA PHE A 184 -11.37 -22.01 -13.88
C PHE A 184 -11.94 -20.68 -14.37
N ASN A 185 -11.83 -19.65 -13.53
CA ASN A 185 -12.34 -18.32 -13.82
C ASN A 185 -11.68 -17.71 -15.07
N PRO A 186 -12.41 -16.88 -15.83
CA PRO A 186 -11.85 -16.11 -16.94
C PRO A 186 -10.69 -15.22 -16.45
N PRO A 187 -9.72 -14.90 -17.33
CA PRO A 187 -8.59 -14.05 -16.98
C PRO A 187 -9.04 -12.68 -16.47
N ALA A 188 -8.49 -12.30 -15.31
CA ALA A 188 -8.85 -11.06 -14.65
C ALA A 188 -8.20 -9.86 -15.33
N THR A 189 -8.99 -8.82 -15.56
CA THR A 189 -8.59 -7.47 -15.95
C THR A 189 -7.60 -7.38 -17.12
N PRO A 190 -7.78 -8.09 -18.25
CA PRO A 190 -6.85 -8.01 -19.39
C PRO A 190 -6.73 -6.59 -19.97
N TRP A 191 -7.77 -5.78 -19.81
CA TRP A 191 -7.80 -4.38 -20.21
C TRP A 191 -6.75 -3.51 -19.51
N LEU A 192 -6.26 -3.92 -18.32
CA LEU A 192 -5.30 -3.13 -17.53
C LEU A 192 -3.96 -2.94 -18.27
N ALA A 193 -3.56 -3.91 -19.12
CA ALA A 193 -2.40 -3.80 -19.98
C ALA A 193 -2.49 -2.70 -21.05
N GLN A 194 -3.71 -2.19 -21.32
CA GLN A 194 -3.98 -1.19 -22.36
C GLN A 194 -4.39 0.16 -21.79
N VAL A 195 -4.38 0.31 -20.47
CA VAL A 195 -4.70 1.59 -19.82
C VAL A 195 -3.57 2.58 -20.05
N LYS A 196 -3.93 3.80 -20.43
CA LYS A 196 -2.97 4.91 -20.51
C LYS A 196 -2.32 5.13 -19.13
N PRO A 197 -1.00 5.00 -19.01
CA PRO A 197 -0.33 5.23 -17.74
C PRO A 197 -0.54 6.64 -17.18
N PHE A 198 -0.29 6.82 -15.91
CA PHE A 198 -0.31 8.12 -15.24
C PHE A 198 0.95 8.92 -15.52
N THR A 199 2.11 8.25 -15.56
CA THR A 199 3.42 8.87 -15.68
C THR A 199 4.33 8.21 -16.69
N LEU A 200 4.15 6.93 -17.00
CA LEU A 200 4.95 6.23 -17.98
C LEU A 200 4.60 6.69 -19.40
N LEU A 201 5.56 6.62 -20.29
CA LEU A 201 5.37 6.97 -21.70
C LEU A 201 4.53 5.93 -22.42
N ASP A 202 4.67 4.66 -22.02
CA ASP A 202 3.98 3.52 -22.61
C ASP A 202 3.90 2.38 -21.57
N PRO A 203 2.85 1.52 -21.58
CA PRO A 203 2.75 0.36 -20.70
C PRO A 203 3.96 -0.56 -20.71
N SER A 204 4.62 -0.71 -21.86
CA SER A 204 5.80 -1.56 -22.06
C SER A 204 7.13 -0.94 -21.61
N GLN A 205 7.16 0.34 -21.20
CA GLN A 205 8.39 1.08 -20.88
C GLN A 205 9.33 0.34 -19.92
N PHE A 206 8.78 -0.39 -18.97
CA PHE A 206 9.52 -1.18 -17.98
C PHE A 206 9.17 -2.66 -18.03
N ARG A 207 8.77 -3.16 -19.22
CA ARG A 207 8.49 -4.59 -19.39
C ARG A 207 9.65 -5.42 -18.86
N ALA A 208 9.34 -6.48 -18.13
CA ALA A 208 10.32 -7.39 -17.57
C ALA A 208 11.06 -8.16 -18.69
N GLU A 209 12.20 -8.77 -18.34
CA GLU A 209 13.07 -9.45 -19.32
C GLU A 209 12.49 -10.75 -19.88
N GLY A 210 11.54 -11.34 -19.21
CA GLY A 210 10.93 -12.63 -19.56
C GLY A 210 11.16 -13.69 -18.48
N PRO A 211 10.32 -14.75 -18.46
CA PRO A 211 10.53 -15.89 -17.59
C PRO A 211 11.73 -16.72 -18.07
N PRO A 212 12.37 -17.51 -17.18
CA PRO A 212 13.38 -18.48 -17.58
C PRO A 212 12.83 -19.47 -18.60
N ALA A 213 13.66 -19.91 -19.55
CA ALA A 213 13.30 -20.97 -20.49
C ALA A 213 12.93 -22.26 -19.74
N LEU A 214 11.93 -23.00 -20.21
CA LEU A 214 11.44 -24.20 -19.54
C LEU A 214 12.54 -25.25 -19.32
N THR A 215 13.48 -25.37 -20.28
CA THR A 215 14.62 -26.30 -20.22
C THR A 215 15.81 -25.81 -19.40
N SER A 216 15.72 -24.61 -18.78
CA SER A 216 16.82 -24.02 -18.02
C SER A 216 16.90 -24.57 -16.58
N GLU A 217 18.12 -24.55 -16.03
CA GLU A 217 18.37 -24.88 -14.62
C GLU A 217 17.63 -23.92 -13.69
N GLN A 218 17.51 -22.63 -14.05
CA GLN A 218 16.79 -21.65 -13.24
C GLN A 218 15.29 -21.97 -13.14
N TYR A 219 14.67 -22.38 -14.26
CA TYR A 219 13.28 -22.81 -14.24
C TYR A 219 13.10 -24.05 -13.36
N ALA A 220 13.97 -25.06 -13.50
CA ALA A 220 13.92 -26.26 -12.68
C ALA A 220 14.10 -25.96 -11.18
N ALA A 221 15.00 -25.03 -10.83
CA ALA A 221 15.18 -24.60 -9.44
C ALA A 221 13.90 -23.95 -8.87
N ASP A 222 13.34 -22.98 -9.59
CA ASP A 222 12.09 -22.30 -9.20
C ASP A 222 10.89 -23.27 -9.12
N PHE A 223 10.78 -24.16 -10.08
CA PHE A 223 9.76 -25.20 -10.14
C PHE A 223 9.82 -26.13 -8.92
N ASN A 224 10.98 -26.71 -8.66
CA ASN A 224 11.15 -27.64 -7.55
C ASN A 224 10.97 -26.98 -6.18
N GLU A 225 11.38 -25.73 -6.05
CA GLU A 225 11.13 -24.95 -4.82
C GLU A 225 9.63 -24.80 -4.56
N VAL A 226 8.86 -24.34 -5.54
CA VAL A 226 7.41 -24.17 -5.38
C VAL A 226 6.69 -25.51 -5.25
N LYS A 227 7.11 -26.56 -5.98
CA LYS A 227 6.55 -27.90 -5.84
C LYS A 227 6.64 -28.40 -4.40
N ARG A 228 7.80 -28.24 -3.73
CA ARG A 228 8.03 -28.65 -2.34
C ARG A 228 7.35 -27.76 -1.32
N LEU A 229 7.60 -26.43 -1.39
CA LEU A 229 7.19 -25.48 -0.36
C LEU A 229 5.80 -24.91 -0.59
N GLY A 230 5.33 -24.85 -1.83
CA GLY A 230 4.04 -24.23 -2.20
C GLY A 230 2.84 -25.19 -2.11
N SER A 231 3.06 -26.49 -1.98
CA SER A 231 2.00 -27.50 -1.89
C SER A 231 1.07 -27.28 -0.69
N ALA A 232 -0.21 -27.48 -0.86
CA ALA A 232 -1.18 -27.50 0.25
C ALA A 232 -0.80 -28.51 1.34
N ASN A 233 -0.22 -29.66 0.93
CA ASN A 233 0.18 -30.75 1.79
C ASN A 233 1.70 -30.84 2.01
N SER A 234 2.42 -29.70 1.88
CA SER A 234 3.88 -29.68 2.08
C SER A 234 4.27 -30.19 3.47
N THR A 235 5.19 -31.15 3.50
CA THR A 235 5.81 -31.66 4.73
C THR A 235 7.11 -30.96 5.11
N GLU A 236 7.63 -30.12 4.20
CA GLU A 236 8.89 -29.38 4.38
C GLU A 236 8.65 -27.92 4.85
N ARG A 237 7.48 -27.38 4.55
CA ARG A 237 7.12 -26.01 4.96
C ARG A 237 6.76 -25.96 6.43
N THR A 238 7.39 -25.04 7.18
CA THR A 238 7.10 -24.83 8.60
C THR A 238 5.73 -24.17 8.83
N ALA A 239 5.26 -24.16 10.08
CA ALA A 239 4.03 -23.46 10.46
C ALA A 239 4.15 -21.95 10.21
N GLU A 240 5.31 -21.34 10.50
CA GLU A 240 5.59 -19.93 10.25
C GLU A 240 5.59 -19.61 8.76
N GLN A 241 6.20 -20.43 7.92
CA GLN A 241 6.16 -20.28 6.46
C GLN A 241 4.74 -20.41 5.90
N THR A 242 3.93 -21.29 6.51
CA THR A 242 2.51 -21.44 6.15
C THR A 242 1.73 -20.18 6.50
N GLU A 243 1.96 -19.62 7.67
CA GLU A 243 1.35 -18.37 8.11
C GLU A 243 1.80 -17.19 7.19
N THR A 244 3.10 -17.10 6.88
CA THR A 244 3.63 -16.12 5.93
C THR A 244 2.94 -16.21 4.56
N GLY A 245 2.78 -17.41 4.01
CA GLY A 245 2.09 -17.64 2.74
C GLY A 245 0.64 -17.18 2.76
N ARG A 246 -0.05 -17.33 3.90
CA ARG A 246 -1.45 -16.90 4.09
C ARG A 246 -1.58 -15.41 4.40
N PHE A 247 -0.65 -14.81 5.14
CA PHE A 247 -0.68 -13.41 5.56
C PHE A 247 -0.89 -12.46 4.38
N HIS A 248 -0.23 -12.71 3.26
CA HIS A 248 -0.28 -11.91 2.04
C HIS A 248 -1.35 -12.37 1.02
N THR A 249 -2.42 -13.06 1.47
CA THR A 249 -3.54 -13.45 0.59
C THR A 249 -4.79 -12.59 0.75
N GLU A 250 -4.78 -11.63 1.66
CA GLU A 250 -5.85 -10.67 1.79
C GLU A 250 -6.01 -9.82 0.51
N SER A 251 -7.24 -9.36 0.25
CA SER A 251 -7.51 -8.47 -0.90
C SER A 251 -6.55 -7.27 -0.91
N PRO A 252 -5.82 -7.02 -2.01
CA PRO A 252 -4.87 -5.91 -2.08
C PRO A 252 -5.50 -4.55 -1.79
N VAL A 253 -6.78 -4.32 -2.14
CA VAL A 253 -7.49 -3.06 -1.87
C VAL A 253 -7.50 -2.76 -0.37
N THR A 254 -7.97 -3.71 0.42
CA THR A 254 -8.12 -3.56 1.87
C THR A 254 -6.78 -3.63 2.58
N PHE A 255 -5.94 -4.59 2.21
CA PHE A 255 -4.63 -4.81 2.82
C PHE A 255 -3.71 -3.59 2.66
N VAL A 256 -3.50 -3.13 1.42
CA VAL A 256 -2.59 -2.01 1.14
C VAL A 256 -3.14 -0.72 1.75
N SER A 257 -4.41 -0.37 1.48
CA SER A 257 -4.96 0.90 1.95
C SER A 257 -4.99 0.99 3.47
N ARG A 258 -5.41 -0.07 4.19
CA ARG A 258 -5.45 -0.09 5.65
C ARG A 258 -4.06 0.09 6.25
N ASN A 259 -3.09 -0.71 5.81
CA ASN A 259 -1.77 -0.71 6.39
C ASN A 259 -0.99 0.58 6.09
N PHE A 260 -1.12 1.16 4.89
CA PHE A 260 -0.48 2.44 4.60
C PHE A 260 -1.18 3.63 5.27
N ARG A 261 -2.51 3.57 5.49
CA ARG A 261 -3.20 4.58 6.32
C ARG A 261 -2.68 4.55 7.75
N GLN A 262 -2.60 3.36 8.36
CA GLN A 262 -2.09 3.22 9.72
C GLN A 262 -0.66 3.73 9.82
N PHE A 263 0.20 3.38 8.89
CA PHE A 263 1.55 3.89 8.81
C PHE A 263 1.59 5.41 8.71
N ALA A 264 0.80 6.02 7.82
CA ALA A 264 0.77 7.47 7.65
C ALA A 264 0.30 8.21 8.92
N ILE A 265 -0.69 7.66 9.63
CA ILE A 265 -1.17 8.18 10.91
C ILE A 265 -0.03 8.16 11.95
N GLU A 266 0.73 7.07 12.02
CA GLU A 266 1.87 6.92 12.94
C GLU A 266 3.05 7.86 12.62
N GLN A 267 3.17 8.33 11.37
CA GLN A 267 4.19 9.30 10.98
C GLN A 267 3.83 10.75 11.31
N GLU A 268 2.59 11.04 11.74
CA GLU A 268 2.11 12.38 12.10
C GLU A 268 2.38 13.45 11.02
N LEU A 269 2.28 13.06 9.74
CA LEU A 269 2.53 13.95 8.62
C LEU A 269 1.47 15.05 8.51
N SER A 270 1.84 16.20 7.96
CA SER A 270 0.89 17.25 7.60
C SER A 270 -0.06 16.81 6.49
N VAL A 271 -1.22 17.46 6.35
CA VAL A 271 -2.19 17.22 5.25
C VAL A 271 -1.48 17.27 3.89
N ALA A 272 -0.60 18.24 3.68
CA ALA A 272 0.14 18.40 2.44
C ALA A 272 1.16 17.27 2.20
N ASP A 273 1.85 16.81 3.25
CA ASP A 273 2.80 15.70 3.13
C ASP A 273 2.08 14.37 2.95
N ASN A 274 0.95 14.14 3.62
CA ASN A 274 0.09 12.99 3.39
C ASN A 274 -0.52 12.99 1.98
N ALA A 275 -0.99 14.13 1.48
CA ALA A 275 -1.49 14.25 0.10
C ALA A 275 -0.41 13.84 -0.91
N ARG A 276 0.85 14.31 -0.72
CA ARG A 276 1.98 13.94 -1.57
C ARG A 276 2.35 12.47 -1.42
N LEU A 277 2.44 11.93 -0.20
CA LEU A 277 2.77 10.53 0.04
C LEU A 277 1.78 9.59 -0.64
N PHE A 278 0.48 9.80 -0.41
CA PHE A 278 -0.55 8.94 -1.02
C PHE A 278 -0.63 9.10 -2.53
N ALA A 279 -0.41 10.30 -3.09
CA ALA A 279 -0.33 10.46 -4.55
C ALA A 279 0.83 9.66 -5.14
N ILE A 280 2.03 9.74 -4.55
CA ILE A 280 3.19 8.95 -4.97
C ILE A 280 2.88 7.45 -4.88
N LEU A 281 2.38 6.97 -3.74
CA LEU A 281 2.07 5.55 -3.54
C LEU A 281 1.05 5.03 -4.54
N MET A 282 -0.06 5.75 -4.75
CA MET A 282 -1.17 5.27 -5.56
C MET A 282 -0.89 5.40 -7.07
N VAL A 283 -0.19 6.44 -7.51
CA VAL A 283 0.27 6.56 -8.90
C VAL A 283 1.31 5.49 -9.21
N THR A 284 2.23 5.23 -8.28
CA THR A 284 3.24 4.18 -8.47
C THR A 284 2.59 2.80 -8.51
N TRP A 285 1.58 2.54 -7.67
CA TRP A 285 0.80 1.30 -7.74
C TRP A 285 0.08 1.17 -9.09
N ALA A 286 -0.57 2.22 -9.57
CA ALA A 286 -1.27 2.21 -10.85
C ALA A 286 -0.33 1.89 -12.00
N ASP A 287 0.76 2.64 -12.13
CA ASP A 287 1.70 2.49 -13.24
C ASP A 287 2.48 1.17 -13.18
N ALA A 288 2.86 0.71 -11.98
CA ALA A 288 3.45 -0.62 -11.81
C ALA A 288 2.46 -1.74 -12.20
N SER A 289 1.17 -1.55 -11.91
CA SER A 289 0.13 -2.51 -12.34
C SER A 289 -0.05 -2.49 -13.85
N ILE A 290 -0.08 -1.33 -14.49
CA ILE A 290 -0.20 -1.23 -15.95
C ILE A 290 0.99 -1.92 -16.63
N ALA A 291 2.22 -1.58 -16.24
CA ALA A 291 3.43 -2.19 -16.81
C ALA A 291 3.55 -3.69 -16.48
N GLY A 292 3.12 -4.09 -15.27
CA GLY A 292 3.07 -5.48 -14.86
C GLY A 292 2.05 -6.29 -15.65
N TRP A 293 0.87 -5.74 -15.93
CA TRP A 293 -0.15 -6.39 -16.76
C TRP A 293 0.23 -6.45 -18.24
N ASP A 294 0.88 -5.39 -18.78
CA ASP A 294 1.51 -5.46 -20.11
C ASP A 294 2.47 -6.66 -20.21
N SER A 295 3.40 -6.76 -19.26
CA SER A 295 4.35 -7.87 -19.20
C SER A 295 3.64 -9.22 -19.05
N LYS A 296 2.60 -9.34 -18.18
CA LYS A 296 1.86 -10.59 -17.97
C LYS A 296 1.23 -11.12 -19.25
N TYR A 297 0.52 -10.26 -19.96
CA TYR A 297 -0.19 -10.68 -21.17
C TYR A 297 0.73 -10.78 -22.39
N HIS A 298 1.89 -10.12 -22.34
CA HIS A 298 2.94 -10.30 -23.35
C HIS A 298 3.61 -11.67 -23.25
N PHE A 299 4.05 -12.08 -22.05
CA PHE A 299 4.73 -13.36 -21.84
C PHE A 299 3.76 -14.54 -21.68
N ASN A 300 2.58 -14.28 -21.20
CA ASN A 300 1.47 -15.24 -21.10
C ASN A 300 1.86 -16.58 -20.45
N SER A 301 2.62 -16.55 -19.36
CA SER A 301 3.22 -17.72 -18.73
C SER A 301 2.24 -18.49 -17.83
N TRP A 302 2.33 -19.81 -17.88
CA TRP A 302 1.53 -20.72 -17.05
C TRP A 302 1.82 -20.58 -15.55
N ARG A 303 0.86 -20.96 -14.72
CA ARG A 303 0.96 -20.94 -13.26
C ARG A 303 1.62 -22.20 -12.72
N PRO A 304 2.23 -22.16 -11.51
CA PRO A 304 2.82 -23.35 -10.90
C PRO A 304 1.89 -24.57 -10.88
N VAL A 305 0.60 -24.38 -10.59
CA VAL A 305 -0.36 -25.49 -10.59
C VAL A 305 -0.51 -26.15 -11.95
N THR A 306 -0.46 -25.40 -13.04
CA THR A 306 -0.49 -25.95 -14.40
C THR A 306 0.84 -26.61 -14.75
N ALA A 307 1.95 -25.91 -14.49
CA ALA A 307 3.30 -26.37 -14.76
C ALA A 307 3.63 -27.69 -14.04
N ILE A 308 3.35 -27.76 -12.74
CA ILE A 308 3.68 -28.94 -11.92
C ILE A 308 2.83 -30.14 -12.33
N ARG A 309 1.56 -29.92 -12.71
CA ARG A 309 0.69 -31.03 -13.16
C ARG A 309 1.03 -31.56 -14.54
N ALA A 310 1.70 -30.74 -15.37
CA ALA A 310 2.02 -31.07 -16.76
C ALA A 310 3.54 -31.02 -17.04
N ALA A 311 4.38 -31.24 -16.04
CA ALA A 311 5.84 -31.14 -16.18
C ALA A 311 6.43 -32.15 -17.16
N ASP A 312 5.73 -33.24 -17.44
CA ASP A 312 6.10 -34.19 -18.49
C ASP A 312 6.07 -33.61 -19.91
N THR A 313 5.60 -32.37 -20.07
CA THR A 313 5.53 -31.65 -21.35
C THR A 313 6.54 -30.52 -21.50
N ASP A 314 7.34 -30.20 -20.48
CA ASP A 314 8.23 -29.03 -20.46
C ASP A 314 9.65 -29.28 -21.02
N ASP A 315 9.94 -30.52 -21.43
CA ASP A 315 11.21 -30.98 -21.95
C ASP A 315 12.39 -30.74 -20.97
N ASN A 316 12.13 -30.68 -19.67
CA ASN A 316 13.15 -30.48 -18.64
C ASN A 316 13.30 -31.74 -17.77
N PRO A 317 14.40 -32.49 -17.87
CA PRO A 317 14.61 -33.72 -17.12
C PRO A 317 14.76 -33.50 -15.61
N ALA A 318 14.92 -32.24 -15.14
CA ALA A 318 15.05 -31.89 -13.73
C ALA A 318 13.72 -31.50 -13.09
N THR A 319 12.62 -31.56 -13.83
CA THR A 319 11.24 -31.36 -13.34
C THR A 319 10.46 -32.68 -13.41
N GLU A 320 9.57 -32.89 -12.49
CA GLU A 320 8.75 -34.11 -12.40
C GLU A 320 7.29 -33.74 -12.17
N ALA A 321 6.39 -34.31 -12.98
CA ALA A 321 4.95 -34.05 -12.87
C ALA A 321 4.33 -34.61 -11.57
N ASP A 322 3.37 -33.86 -11.02
CA ASP A 322 2.44 -34.32 -9.98
C ASP A 322 1.04 -33.88 -10.36
N ALA A 323 0.29 -34.77 -10.96
CA ALA A 323 -1.07 -34.51 -11.46
C ALA A 323 -2.07 -34.06 -10.37
N ASN A 324 -1.78 -34.38 -9.10
CA ASN A 324 -2.63 -34.05 -7.95
C ASN A 324 -2.13 -32.83 -7.16
N TRP A 325 -1.05 -32.22 -7.56
CA TRP A 325 -0.48 -31.08 -6.84
C TRP A 325 -1.49 -29.93 -6.74
N THR A 326 -1.62 -29.35 -5.54
CA THR A 326 -2.46 -28.19 -5.28
C THR A 326 -1.70 -27.14 -4.47
N PRO A 327 -1.84 -25.85 -4.78
CA PRO A 327 -1.19 -24.79 -4.02
C PRO A 327 -1.84 -24.61 -2.64
N LEU A 328 -1.10 -24.06 -1.67
CA LEU A 328 -1.62 -23.66 -0.35
C LEU A 328 -2.72 -22.59 -0.49
N ALA A 329 -2.56 -21.66 -1.41
CA ALA A 329 -3.50 -20.56 -1.62
C ALA A 329 -4.08 -20.59 -3.05
N VAL A 330 -5.31 -20.09 -3.18
CA VAL A 330 -6.01 -20.05 -4.48
C VAL A 330 -5.17 -19.24 -5.49
N THR A 331 -4.94 -19.83 -6.65
CA THR A 331 -4.22 -19.19 -7.76
C THR A 331 -5.08 -18.10 -8.39
N PRO A 332 -4.61 -16.84 -8.46
CA PRO A 332 -5.34 -15.76 -9.11
C PRO A 332 -5.48 -16.01 -10.64
N PRO A 333 -6.65 -15.70 -11.25
CA PRO A 333 -6.91 -16.00 -12.64
C PRO A 333 -6.27 -14.98 -13.61
N HIS A 334 -4.97 -15.02 -13.74
CA HIS A 334 -4.18 -14.23 -14.72
C HIS A 334 -2.79 -14.86 -14.91
N PRO A 335 -2.08 -14.57 -16.01
CA PRO A 335 -0.76 -15.14 -16.27
C PRO A 335 0.22 -14.97 -15.11
N GLU A 336 1.15 -15.91 -15.01
CA GLU A 336 2.06 -16.01 -13.87
C GLU A 336 3.04 -14.85 -13.79
N TYR A 337 3.79 -14.57 -14.86
CA TYR A 337 4.98 -13.72 -14.89
C TYR A 337 4.72 -12.34 -15.49
N PRO A 338 5.28 -11.25 -14.88
CA PRO A 338 5.88 -11.18 -13.55
C PRO A 338 4.81 -11.15 -12.45
N ALA A 339 5.19 -11.49 -11.20
CA ALA A 339 4.23 -11.59 -10.11
C ALA A 339 3.67 -10.25 -9.66
N ALA A 340 2.33 -10.14 -9.54
CA ALA A 340 1.65 -8.90 -9.17
C ALA A 340 2.06 -8.37 -7.79
N HIS A 341 2.13 -9.24 -6.78
CA HIS A 341 2.62 -8.85 -5.46
C HIS A 341 4.07 -8.36 -5.49
N GLY A 342 4.91 -8.93 -6.36
CA GLY A 342 6.28 -8.47 -6.56
C GLY A 342 6.30 -7.01 -7.02
N PHE A 343 5.67 -6.67 -8.15
CA PHE A 343 5.76 -5.31 -8.67
C PHE A 343 5.02 -4.28 -7.81
N VAL A 344 3.90 -4.61 -7.17
CA VAL A 344 3.22 -3.70 -6.25
C VAL A 344 4.09 -3.44 -5.02
N THR A 345 4.61 -4.48 -4.37
CA THR A 345 5.44 -4.31 -3.17
C THR A 345 6.75 -3.59 -3.48
N GLY A 346 7.43 -3.97 -4.57
CA GLY A 346 8.65 -3.31 -5.01
C GLY A 346 8.45 -1.82 -5.30
N ALA A 347 7.31 -1.47 -5.93
CA ALA A 347 6.92 -0.10 -6.21
C ALA A 347 6.67 0.71 -4.94
N LEU A 348 5.83 0.20 -4.03
CA LEU A 348 5.46 0.90 -2.80
C LEU A 348 6.64 1.04 -1.83
N ALA A 349 7.43 0.00 -1.66
CA ALA A 349 8.62 0.00 -0.81
C ALA A 349 9.68 1.01 -1.30
N GLU A 350 9.96 1.07 -2.60
CA GLU A 350 10.87 2.06 -3.18
C GLU A 350 10.29 3.48 -3.09
N SER A 351 8.96 3.65 -3.18
CA SER A 351 8.30 4.95 -3.01
C SER A 351 8.46 5.49 -1.59
N LEU A 352 8.28 4.65 -0.57
CA LEU A 352 8.56 5.01 0.82
C LEU A 352 10.01 5.43 1.01
N ARG A 353 10.95 4.59 0.52
CA ARG A 353 12.38 4.88 0.60
C ARG A 353 12.73 6.25 0.03
N ARG A 354 12.13 6.62 -1.11
CA ARG A 354 12.39 7.92 -1.75
C ARG A 354 11.71 9.08 -1.06
N PHE A 355 10.51 8.87 -0.54
CA PHE A 355 9.80 9.90 0.21
C PHE A 355 10.52 10.27 1.50
N PHE A 356 10.99 9.28 2.27
CA PHE A 356 11.68 9.48 3.55
C PHE A 356 13.22 9.57 3.43
N GLY A 357 13.79 9.36 2.24
CA GLY A 357 15.24 9.42 2.01
C GLY A 357 16.04 8.27 2.64
N THR A 358 15.38 7.23 3.15
CA THR A 358 16.01 6.07 3.79
C THR A 358 15.23 4.80 3.54
N LYS A 359 15.90 3.65 3.57
CA LYS A 359 15.24 2.34 3.56
C LYS A 359 14.89 1.82 4.96
N ASN A 360 15.50 2.39 5.99
CA ASN A 360 15.29 2.03 7.38
C ASN A 360 14.02 2.71 7.89
N ILE A 361 12.88 2.12 7.57
CA ILE A 361 11.54 2.60 7.89
C ILE A 361 10.85 1.49 8.65
N THR A 362 10.38 1.78 9.86
CA THR A 362 9.55 0.84 10.61
C THR A 362 8.11 0.95 10.12
N ILE A 363 7.56 -0.16 9.67
CA ILE A 363 6.17 -0.27 9.25
C ILE A 363 5.57 -1.57 9.76
N THR A 364 4.37 -1.50 10.33
CA THR A 364 3.63 -2.67 10.79
C THR A 364 2.45 -2.93 9.89
N PHE A 365 2.38 -4.13 9.34
CA PHE A 365 1.23 -4.62 8.59
C PHE A 365 0.42 -5.59 9.42
N THR A 366 -0.90 -5.52 9.27
CA THR A 366 -1.85 -6.47 9.85
C THR A 366 -2.57 -7.20 8.73
N SER A 367 -2.92 -8.47 8.95
CA SER A 367 -3.71 -9.27 8.00
C SER A 367 -4.99 -9.78 8.67
N THR A 368 -6.13 -9.56 8.03
CA THR A 368 -7.41 -10.11 8.50
C THR A 368 -7.55 -11.59 8.21
N VAL A 369 -6.73 -12.14 7.31
CA VAL A 369 -6.72 -13.57 6.96
C VAL A 369 -6.08 -14.41 8.05
N THR A 370 -4.98 -13.93 8.64
CA THR A 370 -4.27 -14.65 9.73
C THR A 370 -4.62 -14.10 11.11
N GLY A 371 -5.15 -12.88 11.19
CA GLY A 371 -5.40 -12.19 12.47
C GLY A 371 -4.10 -11.74 13.18
N THR A 372 -2.98 -11.72 12.46
CA THR A 372 -1.65 -11.39 13.00
C THR A 372 -1.11 -10.09 12.46
N ALA A 373 -0.01 -9.60 13.06
CA ALA A 373 0.73 -8.43 12.63
C ALA A 373 2.19 -8.78 12.38
N ARG A 374 2.82 -8.07 11.41
CA ARG A 374 4.23 -8.19 11.08
C ARG A 374 4.86 -6.81 10.99
N THR A 375 5.98 -6.63 11.69
CA THR A 375 6.72 -5.36 11.70
C THR A 375 8.02 -5.52 10.92
N TYR A 376 8.20 -4.64 9.95
CA TYR A 376 9.42 -4.53 9.15
C TYR A 376 10.16 -3.26 9.58
N THR A 377 11.46 -3.35 9.78
CA THR A 377 12.32 -2.20 10.11
C THR A 377 13.07 -1.66 8.90
N ASN A 378 12.88 -2.33 7.76
CA ASN A 378 13.54 -2.00 6.51
C ASN A 378 12.63 -2.39 5.34
N THR A 379 12.55 -1.53 4.33
CA THR A 379 11.71 -1.79 3.14
C THR A 379 12.17 -3.01 2.33
N ASP A 380 13.47 -3.40 2.41
CA ASP A 380 13.97 -4.60 1.73
C ASP A 380 13.45 -5.88 2.42
N ASP A 381 13.22 -5.87 3.74
CA ASP A 381 12.65 -7.02 4.47
C ASP A 381 11.21 -7.29 4.07
N LEU A 382 10.42 -6.23 3.85
CA LEU A 382 9.06 -6.37 3.31
C LEU A 382 9.07 -7.03 1.93
N ILE A 383 9.95 -6.59 1.03
CA ILE A 383 10.06 -7.19 -0.32
C ILE A 383 10.47 -8.66 -0.22
N LYS A 384 11.48 -8.96 0.61
CA LYS A 384 11.94 -10.34 0.82
C LYS A 384 10.82 -11.25 1.33
N GLU A 385 10.07 -10.81 2.33
CA GLU A 385 8.96 -11.60 2.86
C GLU A 385 7.87 -11.84 1.82
N VAL A 386 7.54 -10.83 1.00
CA VAL A 386 6.55 -11.02 -0.07
C VAL A 386 7.04 -12.03 -1.12
N ILE A 387 8.33 -12.05 -1.46
CA ILE A 387 8.89 -13.08 -2.34
C ILE A 387 8.62 -14.46 -1.76
N GLU A 388 9.01 -14.68 -0.51
CA GLU A 388 8.82 -15.96 0.19
C GLU A 388 7.32 -16.34 0.30
N ALA A 389 6.46 -15.39 0.64
CA ALA A 389 5.04 -15.61 0.77
C ALA A 389 4.37 -16.14 -0.51
N ARG A 390 4.83 -15.68 -1.67
CA ARG A 390 4.27 -16.13 -2.96
C ARG A 390 4.69 -17.56 -3.31
N ILE A 391 5.90 -17.94 -2.91
CA ILE A 391 6.43 -19.31 -3.05
C ILE A 391 5.69 -20.23 -2.09
N TYR A 392 5.61 -19.89 -0.80
CA TYR A 392 4.91 -20.67 0.20
C TYR A 392 3.41 -20.80 -0.08
N GLY A 393 2.82 -19.79 -0.71
CA GLY A 393 1.45 -19.84 -1.20
C GLY A 393 1.24 -20.75 -2.42
N GLY A 394 2.30 -21.15 -3.10
CA GLY A 394 2.25 -22.00 -4.30
C GLY A 394 1.73 -21.30 -5.55
N MET A 395 1.76 -19.97 -5.58
CA MET A 395 1.10 -19.17 -6.63
C MET A 395 2.06 -18.63 -7.68
N HIS A 396 3.35 -18.53 -7.37
CA HIS A 396 4.37 -17.91 -8.21
C HIS A 396 5.71 -18.61 -8.08
N PHE A 397 6.47 -18.61 -9.16
CA PHE A 397 7.89 -18.94 -9.19
C PHE A 397 8.72 -17.79 -8.62
N ARG A 398 9.88 -18.10 -8.01
CA ARG A 398 10.76 -17.10 -7.38
C ARG A 398 11.18 -15.99 -8.34
N THR A 399 11.66 -16.37 -9.52
CA THR A 399 12.09 -15.42 -10.56
C THR A 399 10.97 -14.43 -10.93
N ALA A 400 9.73 -14.88 -11.03
CA ALA A 400 8.61 -13.98 -11.34
C ALA A 400 8.36 -12.92 -10.27
N VAL A 401 8.58 -13.25 -8.98
CA VAL A 401 8.39 -12.29 -7.88
C VAL A 401 9.58 -11.32 -7.81
N VAL A 402 10.79 -11.82 -8.00
CA VAL A 402 12.02 -11.00 -8.02
C VAL A 402 11.97 -9.99 -9.18
N HIS A 403 11.72 -10.46 -10.42
CA HIS A 403 11.62 -9.59 -11.60
C HIS A 403 10.43 -8.61 -11.49
N GLY A 404 9.31 -9.06 -10.89
CA GLY A 404 8.21 -8.17 -10.54
C GLY A 404 8.66 -7.05 -9.61
N SER A 405 9.37 -7.37 -8.53
CA SER A 405 9.86 -6.38 -7.57
C SER A 405 10.79 -5.35 -8.21
N GLU A 406 11.66 -5.78 -9.13
CA GLU A 406 12.54 -4.86 -9.86
C GLU A 406 11.76 -3.96 -10.84
N LEU A 407 10.75 -4.51 -11.54
CA LEU A 407 9.85 -3.70 -12.38
C LEU A 407 9.21 -2.59 -11.53
N GLY A 408 8.63 -2.93 -10.38
CA GLY A 408 8.02 -1.94 -9.50
C GLY A 408 9.00 -0.87 -9.00
N ARG A 409 10.22 -1.27 -8.63
CA ARG A 409 11.29 -0.34 -8.25
C ARG A 409 11.66 0.62 -9.39
N ARG A 410 11.75 0.14 -10.63
CA ARG A 410 12.05 0.97 -11.81
C ARG A 410 10.96 2.00 -12.06
N VAL A 411 9.69 1.63 -11.94
CA VAL A 411 8.54 2.54 -12.02
C VAL A 411 8.62 3.63 -10.96
N SER A 412 8.86 3.25 -9.70
CA SER A 412 8.98 4.22 -8.59
C SER A 412 10.15 5.20 -8.80
N LYS A 413 11.31 4.70 -9.28
CA LYS A 413 12.47 5.54 -9.61
C LYS A 413 12.15 6.55 -10.70
N TRP A 414 11.40 6.15 -11.71
CA TRP A 414 10.95 7.04 -12.78
C TRP A 414 10.05 8.15 -12.24
N ILE A 415 9.05 7.79 -11.46
CA ILE A 415 8.09 8.75 -10.88
C ILE A 415 8.81 9.78 -9.99
N ALA A 416 9.67 9.31 -9.09
CA ALA A 416 10.41 10.18 -8.19
C ALA A 416 11.38 11.15 -8.89
N LYS A 417 11.82 10.80 -10.10
CA LYS A 417 12.70 11.67 -10.92
C LYS A 417 11.92 12.75 -11.67
N HIS A 418 10.70 12.49 -12.08
CA HIS A 418 9.98 13.33 -13.05
C HIS A 418 8.72 14.00 -12.47
N TYR A 419 8.19 13.52 -11.34
CA TYR A 419 6.93 13.97 -10.76
C TYR A 419 7.07 14.22 -9.26
N PHE A 420 6.19 15.06 -8.72
CA PHE A 420 6.14 15.37 -7.28
C PHE A 420 7.44 15.94 -6.71
N THR A 421 8.25 16.57 -7.57
CA THR A 421 9.55 17.16 -7.21
C THR A 421 9.36 18.52 -6.55
N PRO A 422 10.27 18.94 -5.63
CA PRO A 422 10.23 20.29 -5.07
C PRO A 422 10.25 21.35 -6.18
N VAL A 423 9.52 22.46 -6.00
CA VAL A 423 9.69 23.65 -6.82
C VAL A 423 10.88 24.47 -6.26
N GLU A 424 11.70 25.00 -7.18
CA GLU A 424 12.85 25.85 -6.83
C GLU A 424 12.42 27.23 -6.32
#